data_6e34290a8b30dc27a0e8ba244ab76609
#
_entry.id   6e34290a8b30dc27a0e8ba244ab76609
#
_cell.length_a   1.000
_cell.length_b   1.000
_cell.length_c   1.000
_cell.angle_alpha   90.00
_cell.angle_beta   90.00
_cell.angle_gamma   90.00
#
_symmetry.space_group_name_H-M   'P 1'
#
loop_
_entity.id
_entity.type
_entity.pdbx_description
1 polymer ?
#
loop_
_entity_poly.entity_id
_entity_poly.type
_entity_poly.pdbx_seq_one_letter_code
_entity_poly.pdbx_strand_id
1 'polypeptide(L)'
;MYHREYINPYYLEKLDNTELNQFQDYISNLSDSDYSLSEFEHYDGFEDKTYDKYRSCMVHYPKDSSIISRVAKNYFKCLNSQFYRYDLKNHFEFQLVKYDVGGNYNWHCDYGIAPKRGLSRKLSMSIQLTSPEEYHGGELQVVDYGNHPLMIPGDLGTVIVFDSKLPHKVWPVVWGQRISLVGWANGPRLR
;
A
#
# COMPACT_ATOMS: atom_id res chain seq x y z
N MET A 1 -34.95 4.16 14.44
CA MET A 1 -33.82 5.03 14.12
C MET A 1 -32.60 4.12 13.99
N TYR A 2 -32.18 3.77 12.77
CA TYR A 2 -31.01 2.93 12.55
C TYR A 2 -29.78 3.81 12.77
N HIS A 3 -29.06 3.62 13.88
CA HIS A 3 -27.70 4.12 14.00
C HIS A 3 -26.86 3.35 12.97
N ARG A 4 -26.54 3.99 11.84
CA ARG A 4 -25.45 3.55 10.99
C ARG A 4 -24.17 3.77 11.82
N GLU A 5 -23.62 2.70 12.37
CA GLU A 5 -22.24 2.75 12.86
C GLU A 5 -21.38 3.19 11.66
N TYR A 6 -20.76 4.35 11.78
CA TYR A 6 -19.84 4.86 10.77
C TYR A 6 -18.60 3.99 10.83
N ILE A 7 -18.52 3.04 9.92
CA ILE A 7 -17.32 2.19 9.81
C ILE A 7 -16.22 3.10 9.28
N ASN A 8 -15.20 3.37 10.12
CA ASN A 8 -14.05 4.12 9.69
C ASN A 8 -13.37 3.35 8.53
N PRO A 9 -13.27 3.93 7.32
CA PRO A 9 -12.78 3.20 6.15
C PRO A 9 -11.28 2.95 6.18
N TYR A 10 -10.54 3.57 7.08
CA TYR A 10 -9.10 3.40 7.27
C TYR A 10 -8.71 3.54 8.75
N TYR A 11 -7.58 2.98 9.11
CA TYR A 11 -6.97 3.11 10.42
C TYR A 11 -5.49 3.48 10.29
N LEU A 12 -5.05 4.39 11.14
CA LEU A 12 -3.67 4.86 11.23
C LEU A 12 -3.03 4.29 12.48
N GLU A 13 -1.84 3.76 12.31
CA GLU A 13 -0.95 3.27 13.36
C GLU A 13 0.46 3.80 13.10
N LYS A 14 1.40 3.47 13.96
CA LYS A 14 2.80 3.80 13.80
C LYS A 14 3.67 2.62 14.18
N LEU A 15 4.72 2.36 13.38
CA LEU A 15 5.75 1.41 13.77
C LEU A 15 6.40 1.87 15.08
N ASP A 16 6.66 0.93 15.98
CA ASP A 16 7.54 1.22 17.11
C ASP A 16 9.00 1.35 16.64
N ASN A 17 9.87 1.81 17.54
CA ASN A 17 11.29 2.03 17.19
C ASN A 17 12.00 0.74 16.77
N THR A 18 11.63 -0.40 17.35
CA THR A 18 12.23 -1.70 17.02
C THR A 18 11.82 -2.14 15.63
N GLU A 19 10.53 -2.04 15.34
CA GLU A 19 9.97 -2.34 14.03
C GLU A 19 10.56 -1.41 12.96
N LEU A 20 10.59 -0.10 13.22
CA LEU A 20 11.16 0.87 12.29
C LEU A 20 12.63 0.55 11.97
N ASN A 21 13.45 0.25 12.97
CA ASN A 21 14.85 -0.15 12.75
C ASN A 21 14.94 -1.42 11.89
N GLN A 22 14.08 -2.40 12.11
CA GLN A 22 14.05 -3.62 11.28
C GLN A 22 13.72 -3.33 9.80
N PHE A 23 12.84 -2.37 9.53
CA PHE A 23 12.55 -1.92 8.17
C PHE A 23 13.73 -1.18 7.56
N GLN A 24 14.36 -0.27 8.30
CA GLN A 24 15.52 0.50 7.83
C GLN A 24 16.72 -0.42 7.55
N ASP A 25 16.98 -1.37 8.44
CA ASP A 25 18.03 -2.38 8.24
C ASP A 25 17.76 -3.25 7.01
N TYR A 26 16.50 -3.64 6.80
CA TYR A 26 16.14 -4.41 5.61
C TYR A 26 16.39 -3.61 4.32
N ILE A 27 15.98 -2.34 4.28
CA ILE A 27 16.14 -1.46 3.12
C ILE A 27 17.63 -1.19 2.85
N SER A 28 18.43 -0.93 3.87
CA SER A 28 19.86 -0.63 3.73
C SER A 28 20.68 -1.79 3.14
N ASN A 29 20.16 -3.01 3.22
CA ASN A 29 20.77 -4.21 2.63
C ASN A 29 20.34 -4.46 1.18
N LEU A 30 19.46 -3.62 0.60
CA LEU A 30 19.05 -3.71 -0.80
C LEU A 30 19.90 -2.77 -1.65
N SER A 31 20.19 -3.22 -2.86
CA SER A 31 20.81 -2.44 -3.93
C SER A 31 19.78 -2.07 -4.99
N ASP A 32 20.12 -1.18 -5.90
CA ASP A 32 19.22 -0.82 -7.01
C ASP A 32 18.88 -2.02 -7.91
N SER A 33 19.77 -3.00 -8.01
CA SER A 33 19.53 -4.25 -8.76
C SER A 33 18.46 -5.16 -8.14
N ASP A 34 18.10 -4.94 -6.86
CA ASP A 34 17.03 -5.70 -6.20
C ASP A 34 15.63 -5.17 -6.54
N TYR A 35 15.57 -4.02 -7.21
CA TYR A 35 14.33 -3.41 -7.67
C TYR A 35 14.13 -3.63 -9.16
N SER A 36 12.89 -3.77 -9.56
CA SER A 36 12.46 -3.82 -10.95
C SER A 36 11.41 -2.75 -11.23
N LEU A 37 11.27 -2.35 -12.49
CA LEU A 37 10.16 -1.48 -12.89
C LEU A 37 8.83 -2.15 -12.54
N SER A 38 7.88 -1.34 -12.07
CA SER A 38 6.54 -1.83 -11.78
C SER A 38 5.88 -2.30 -13.08
N GLU A 39 5.71 -3.61 -13.22
CA GLU A 39 4.93 -4.19 -14.30
C GLU A 39 3.45 -3.99 -14.01
N PHE A 40 2.72 -3.42 -14.95
CA PHE A 40 1.28 -3.42 -14.94
C PHE A 40 0.80 -4.62 -15.76
N GLU A 41 0.19 -5.62 -15.12
CA GLU A 41 -0.57 -6.62 -15.87
C GLU A 41 -1.77 -5.93 -16.51
N HIS A 42 -1.77 -5.87 -17.83
CA HIS A 42 -2.90 -5.41 -18.63
C HIS A 42 -4.14 -6.28 -18.37
N TYR A 43 -5.17 -5.67 -17.86
CA TYR A 43 -6.53 -6.16 -18.05
C TYR A 43 -7.16 -5.35 -19.20
N ASP A 44 -7.46 -6.08 -20.30
CA ASP A 44 -8.22 -5.65 -21.46
C ASP A 44 -7.61 -4.65 -22.45
N GLY A 45 -6.97 -5.20 -23.48
CA GLY A 45 -7.14 -4.83 -24.90
C GLY A 45 -6.97 -3.38 -25.35
N PHE A 46 -6.59 -2.44 -24.52
CA PHE A 46 -6.30 -1.08 -24.91
C PHE A 46 -4.78 -0.86 -25.00
N GLU A 47 -4.29 -0.85 -26.24
CA GLU A 47 -2.95 -0.36 -26.55
C GLU A 47 -2.91 1.17 -26.40
N ASP A 48 -2.91 1.70 -25.19
CA ASP A 48 -2.70 3.12 -24.98
C ASP A 48 -1.28 3.37 -24.45
N LYS A 49 -0.49 4.08 -25.25
CA LYS A 49 0.91 4.46 -24.96
C LYS A 49 1.07 5.48 -23.82
N THR A 50 0.04 5.66 -22.98
CA THR A 50 0.04 6.58 -21.83
C THR A 50 0.50 5.91 -20.51
N TYR A 51 1.04 4.72 -20.57
CA TYR A 51 1.39 3.86 -19.41
C TYR A 51 2.38 4.47 -18.44
N ASP A 52 3.41 5.13 -18.94
CA ASP A 52 4.43 5.78 -18.11
C ASP A 52 3.86 6.87 -17.18
N LYS A 53 2.64 7.35 -17.48
CA LYS A 53 1.94 8.38 -16.70
C LYS A 53 1.00 7.81 -15.63
N TYR A 54 0.61 6.53 -15.74
CA TYR A 54 -0.34 5.95 -14.80
C TYR A 54 0.33 5.46 -13.51
N ARG A 55 1.43 4.73 -13.64
CA ARG A 55 2.29 4.30 -12.55
C ARG A 55 3.75 4.38 -12.99
N SER A 56 4.56 5.07 -12.21
CA SER A 56 6.01 5.14 -12.41
C SER A 56 6.69 4.93 -11.06
N CYS A 57 7.23 3.74 -10.84
CA CYS A 57 7.98 3.40 -9.63
C CYS A 57 8.82 2.15 -9.84
N MET A 58 9.76 1.93 -8.92
CA MET A 58 10.53 0.70 -8.82
C MET A 58 9.96 -0.16 -7.68
N VAL A 59 9.94 -1.47 -7.84
CA VAL A 59 9.39 -2.40 -6.84
C VAL A 59 10.39 -3.49 -6.51
N HIS A 60 10.44 -3.83 -5.22
CA HIS A 60 11.10 -5.03 -4.69
C HIS A 60 10.05 -5.90 -3.99
N TYR A 61 10.12 -7.21 -4.19
CA TYR A 61 9.19 -8.18 -3.59
C TYR A 61 9.86 -8.87 -2.40
N PRO A 62 9.59 -8.44 -1.16
CA PRO A 62 10.17 -9.06 0.01
C PRO A 62 9.66 -10.51 0.16
N LYS A 63 10.55 -11.42 0.56
CA LYS A 63 10.15 -12.80 0.85
C LYS A 63 9.10 -12.85 1.96
N ASP A 64 8.20 -13.79 1.88
CA ASP A 64 7.13 -14.01 2.87
C ASP A 64 7.66 -14.23 4.30
N SER A 65 8.85 -14.81 4.41
CA SER A 65 9.56 -15.07 5.67
C SER A 65 10.37 -13.87 6.18
N SER A 66 10.48 -12.78 5.42
CA SER A 66 11.25 -11.60 5.85
C SER A 66 10.63 -10.96 7.10
N ILE A 67 11.47 -10.25 7.86
CA ILE A 67 11.00 -9.57 9.07
C ILE A 67 9.93 -8.52 8.76
N ILE A 68 10.11 -7.74 7.70
CA ILE A 68 9.15 -6.70 7.29
C ILE A 68 7.81 -7.28 6.87
N SER A 69 7.80 -8.42 6.15
CA SER A 69 6.56 -9.12 5.80
C SER A 69 5.83 -9.67 7.04
N ARG A 70 6.57 -10.15 8.04
CA ARG A 70 5.97 -10.65 9.30
C ARG A 70 5.34 -9.52 10.11
N VAL A 71 6.02 -8.40 10.25
CA VAL A 71 5.49 -7.22 10.94
C VAL A 71 4.23 -6.71 10.24
N ALA A 72 4.28 -6.50 8.92
CA ALA A 72 3.13 -6.04 8.15
C ALA A 72 1.93 -7.00 8.24
N LYS A 73 2.14 -8.32 8.23
CA LYS A 73 1.08 -9.32 8.45
C LYS A 73 0.41 -9.16 9.82
N ASN A 74 1.17 -8.83 10.85
CA ASN A 74 0.62 -8.62 12.19
C ASN A 74 -0.31 -7.41 12.25
N TYR A 75 0.05 -6.28 11.61
CA TYR A 75 -0.83 -5.13 11.48
C TYR A 75 -2.14 -5.48 10.77
N PHE A 76 -2.09 -6.19 9.63
CA PHE A 76 -3.29 -6.66 8.95
C PHE A 76 -4.18 -7.52 9.85
N LYS A 77 -3.61 -8.50 10.56
CA LYS A 77 -4.37 -9.39 11.43
C LYS A 77 -4.98 -8.65 12.61
N CYS A 78 -4.20 -7.78 13.26
CA CYS A 78 -4.63 -6.99 14.41
C CYS A 78 -5.79 -6.06 14.02
N LEU A 79 -5.60 -5.20 13.02
CA LEU A 79 -6.61 -4.24 12.60
C LEU A 79 -7.84 -4.92 11.98
N ASN A 80 -7.66 -6.04 11.28
CA ASN A 80 -8.81 -6.81 10.80
C ASN A 80 -9.64 -7.39 11.95
N SER A 81 -9.00 -7.94 12.98
CA SER A 81 -9.70 -8.53 14.12
C SER A 81 -10.48 -7.50 14.95
N GLN A 82 -9.93 -6.29 15.05
CA GLN A 82 -10.53 -5.20 15.83
C GLN A 82 -11.65 -4.48 15.08
N PHE A 83 -11.43 -4.20 13.77
CA PHE A 83 -12.27 -3.24 13.05
C PHE A 83 -12.97 -3.83 11.82
N TYR A 84 -12.23 -4.43 10.87
CA TYR A 84 -12.79 -4.80 9.58
C TYR A 84 -13.56 -6.11 9.59
N ARG A 85 -13.08 -7.10 10.34
CA ARG A 85 -13.68 -8.43 10.48
C ARG A 85 -13.92 -9.17 9.16
N TYR A 86 -13.08 -8.91 8.15
CA TYR A 86 -13.10 -9.68 6.92
C TYR A 86 -12.66 -11.13 7.15
N ASP A 87 -13.24 -12.07 6.40
CA ASP A 87 -12.71 -13.43 6.29
C ASP A 87 -11.41 -13.40 5.46
N LEU A 88 -10.30 -13.06 6.12
CA LEU A 88 -9.00 -13.07 5.46
C LEU A 88 -8.47 -14.49 5.38
N LYS A 89 -7.92 -14.84 4.21
CA LYS A 89 -7.14 -16.07 4.05
C LYS A 89 -5.67 -15.77 4.39
N ASN A 90 -4.91 -16.79 4.71
CA ASN A 90 -3.47 -16.61 4.99
C ASN A 90 -2.69 -16.38 3.68
N HIS A 91 -3.13 -15.37 2.94
CA HIS A 91 -2.57 -14.94 1.67
C HIS A 91 -2.38 -13.43 1.69
N PHE A 92 -1.12 -13.03 1.79
CA PHE A 92 -0.69 -11.64 1.84
C PHE A 92 0.32 -11.39 0.70
N GLU A 93 0.32 -10.18 0.18
CA GLU A 93 1.26 -9.72 -0.83
C GLU A 93 1.94 -8.46 -0.32
N PHE A 94 3.22 -8.30 -0.60
CA PHE A 94 3.97 -7.11 -0.20
C PHE A 94 4.89 -6.66 -1.33
N GLN A 95 5.00 -5.34 -1.47
CA GLN A 95 5.94 -4.67 -2.35
C GLN A 95 6.60 -3.53 -1.58
N LEU A 96 7.92 -3.49 -1.57
CA LEU A 96 8.67 -2.30 -1.21
C LEU A 96 8.73 -1.44 -2.47
N VAL A 97 8.14 -0.26 -2.42
CA VAL A 97 7.98 0.63 -3.57
C VAL A 97 8.85 1.85 -3.39
N LYS A 98 9.64 2.16 -4.42
CA LYS A 98 10.54 3.30 -4.49
C LYS A 98 10.07 4.23 -5.60
N TYR A 99 9.77 5.48 -5.24
CA TYR A 99 9.38 6.55 -6.14
C TYR A 99 10.51 7.57 -6.22
N ASP A 100 11.13 7.67 -7.38
CA ASP A 100 12.08 8.73 -7.72
C ASP A 100 11.34 9.99 -8.17
N VAL A 101 12.05 11.07 -8.46
CA VAL A 101 11.47 12.32 -8.98
C VAL A 101 10.62 12.04 -10.22
N GLY A 102 9.39 12.52 -10.23
CA GLY A 102 8.36 12.23 -11.24
C GLY A 102 7.60 10.93 -11.00
N GLY A 103 8.08 10.07 -10.10
CA GLY A 103 7.41 8.82 -9.75
C GLY A 103 6.03 9.05 -9.13
N ASN A 104 5.05 8.29 -9.56
CA ASN A 104 3.66 8.44 -9.15
C ASN A 104 2.87 7.13 -9.28
N TYR A 105 1.65 7.13 -8.75
CA TYR A 105 0.63 6.14 -9.07
C TYR A 105 -0.74 6.80 -9.10
N ASN A 106 -1.37 6.83 -10.26
CA ASN A 106 -2.63 7.55 -10.47
C ASN A 106 -3.82 6.85 -9.75
N TRP A 107 -5.00 7.47 -9.79
CA TRP A 107 -6.20 6.97 -9.14
C TRP A 107 -6.52 5.52 -9.52
N HIS A 108 -6.65 4.67 -8.51
CA HIS A 108 -6.99 3.26 -8.65
C HIS A 108 -7.66 2.72 -7.40
N CYS A 109 -8.25 1.54 -7.53
CA CYS A 109 -8.69 0.70 -6.41
C CYS A 109 -7.95 -0.63 -6.49
N ASP A 110 -7.60 -1.19 -5.36
CA ASP A 110 -6.91 -2.49 -5.30
C ASP A 110 -7.86 -3.68 -5.36
N TYR A 111 -9.15 -3.45 -5.06
CA TYR A 111 -10.18 -4.48 -5.07
C TYR A 111 -10.36 -5.08 -6.47
N GLY A 112 -10.49 -6.42 -6.53
CA GLY A 112 -10.67 -7.14 -7.80
C GLY A 112 -9.37 -7.62 -8.43
N ILE A 113 -8.23 -7.02 -8.11
CA ILE A 113 -6.93 -7.58 -8.46
C ILE A 113 -6.69 -8.77 -7.54
N ALA A 114 -6.62 -9.97 -8.10
CA ALA A 114 -6.48 -11.18 -7.31
C ALA A 114 -5.36 -12.04 -7.86
N PRO A 115 -4.33 -12.36 -7.04
CA PRO A 115 -3.23 -13.23 -7.45
C PRO A 115 -3.67 -14.68 -7.59
N LYS A 116 -4.81 -15.06 -6.99
CA LYS A 116 -5.35 -16.44 -7.04
C LYS A 116 -6.84 -16.42 -7.35
N ARG A 117 -7.25 -17.40 -8.17
CA ARG A 117 -8.65 -17.62 -8.52
C ARG A 117 -9.50 -17.78 -7.24
N GLY A 118 -10.62 -17.05 -7.17
CA GLY A 118 -11.56 -17.08 -6.04
C GLY A 118 -11.22 -16.17 -4.87
N LEU A 119 -10.08 -15.49 -4.90
CA LEU A 119 -9.71 -14.47 -3.92
C LEU A 119 -9.87 -13.06 -4.50
N SER A 120 -9.94 -12.08 -3.62
CA SER A 120 -9.80 -10.65 -3.93
C SER A 120 -9.09 -9.96 -2.78
N ARG A 121 -8.38 -8.86 -3.06
CA ARG A 121 -7.82 -7.98 -2.05
C ARG A 121 -8.95 -7.39 -1.22
N LYS A 122 -8.87 -7.48 0.09
CA LYS A 122 -9.84 -6.97 1.05
C LYS A 122 -9.33 -5.72 1.75
N LEU A 123 -8.09 -5.78 2.18
CA LEU A 123 -7.42 -4.68 2.84
C LEU A 123 -6.14 -4.34 2.09
N SER A 124 -5.90 -3.05 1.97
CA SER A 124 -4.67 -2.46 1.47
C SER A 124 -3.91 -1.80 2.63
N MET A 125 -2.61 -1.77 2.54
CA MET A 125 -1.71 -1.15 3.52
C MET A 125 -0.67 -0.30 2.82
N SER A 126 -0.28 0.80 3.45
CA SER A 126 0.97 1.51 3.14
C SER A 126 1.71 1.83 4.43
N ILE A 127 3.01 1.57 4.47
CA ILE A 127 3.91 1.95 5.55
C ILE A 127 4.92 2.93 4.99
N GLN A 128 4.98 4.15 5.55
CA GLN A 128 5.90 5.20 5.13
C GLN A 128 7.30 4.95 5.70
N LEU A 129 8.31 4.88 4.83
CA LEU A 129 9.68 4.45 5.20
C LEU A 129 10.78 5.47 4.86
N THR A 130 10.43 6.62 4.32
CA THR A 130 11.30 7.79 4.12
C THR A 130 10.83 8.92 5.02
N SER A 131 11.76 9.63 5.66
CA SER A 131 11.42 10.84 6.42
C SER A 131 10.83 11.92 5.51
N PRO A 132 9.80 12.69 5.95
CA PRO A 132 9.23 13.76 5.17
C PRO A 132 10.22 14.90 4.85
N GLU A 133 11.37 14.94 5.53
CA GLU A 133 12.45 15.88 5.28
C GLU A 133 13.35 15.47 4.10
N GLU A 134 13.25 14.20 3.65
CA GLU A 134 14.11 13.63 2.60
C GLU A 134 13.44 13.62 1.22
N TYR A 135 12.17 14.03 1.12
CA TYR A 135 11.46 14.13 -0.16
C TYR A 135 10.36 15.20 -0.11
N HIS A 136 9.86 15.56 -1.28
CA HIS A 136 8.72 16.47 -1.45
C HIS A 136 7.79 15.97 -2.55
N GLY A 137 6.48 16.14 -2.38
CA GLY A 137 5.49 15.46 -3.22
C GLY A 137 5.30 14.00 -2.78
N GLY A 138 4.75 13.17 -3.62
CA GLY A 138 4.59 11.73 -3.33
C GLY A 138 3.57 11.40 -2.24
N GLU A 139 2.69 12.33 -1.87
CA GLU A 139 1.67 12.11 -0.84
C GLU A 139 0.70 11.00 -1.24
N LEU A 140 0.37 10.13 -0.30
CA LEU A 140 -0.73 9.18 -0.45
C LEU A 140 -2.05 9.89 -0.16
N GLN A 141 -2.94 9.88 -1.14
CA GLN A 141 -4.30 10.38 -1.02
C GLN A 141 -5.30 9.23 -1.14
N VAL A 142 -6.26 9.16 -0.22
CA VAL A 142 -7.35 8.16 -0.21
C VAL A 142 -8.67 8.91 -0.24
N VAL A 143 -9.69 8.35 -0.89
CA VAL A 143 -11.05 8.91 -0.86
C VAL A 143 -11.94 7.98 -0.04
N ASP A 144 -12.60 8.52 0.97
CA ASP A 144 -13.48 7.74 1.84
C ASP A 144 -14.83 7.41 1.16
N TYR A 145 -15.66 6.61 1.84
CA TYR A 145 -16.99 6.26 1.33
C TYR A 145 -17.97 7.45 1.21
N GLY A 146 -17.67 8.57 1.86
CA GLY A 146 -18.39 9.84 1.73
C GLY A 146 -17.91 10.68 0.56
N ASN A 147 -16.97 10.18 -0.23
CA ASN A 147 -16.30 10.90 -1.32
C ASN A 147 -15.46 12.11 -0.84
N HIS A 148 -14.92 12.03 0.38
CA HIS A 148 -14.01 13.04 0.91
C HIS A 148 -12.56 12.63 0.68
N PRO A 149 -11.75 13.47 0.04
CA PRO A 149 -10.32 13.21 -0.12
C PRO A 149 -9.57 13.42 1.19
N LEU A 150 -8.72 12.46 1.53
CA LEU A 150 -7.89 12.45 2.74
C LEU A 150 -6.43 12.36 2.33
N MET A 151 -5.61 13.29 2.79
CA MET A 151 -4.17 13.20 2.66
C MET A 151 -3.62 12.44 3.87
N ILE A 152 -2.92 11.36 3.59
CA ILE A 152 -2.37 10.51 4.64
C ILE A 152 -1.07 11.13 5.17
N PRO A 153 -0.87 11.19 6.50
CA PRO A 153 0.38 11.70 7.07
C PRO A 153 1.61 11.01 6.52
N GLY A 154 2.60 11.80 6.11
CA GLY A 154 3.86 11.33 5.53
C GLY A 154 4.95 11.04 6.56
N ASP A 155 4.64 11.06 7.87
CA ASP A 155 5.63 10.83 8.92
C ASP A 155 6.24 9.44 8.82
N LEU A 156 7.55 9.36 9.03
CA LEU A 156 8.29 8.11 9.03
C LEU A 156 7.68 7.10 10.00
N GLY A 157 7.46 5.87 9.54
CA GLY A 157 6.84 4.79 10.31
C GLY A 157 5.31 4.84 10.37
N THR A 158 4.64 5.81 9.71
CA THR A 158 3.17 5.80 9.61
C THR A 158 2.68 4.57 8.87
N VAL A 159 1.78 3.84 9.49
CA VAL A 159 1.07 2.67 8.93
C VAL A 159 -0.37 3.06 8.68
N ILE A 160 -0.84 2.94 7.46
CA ILE A 160 -2.27 3.02 7.14
C ILE A 160 -2.76 1.68 6.62
N VAL A 161 -3.90 1.22 7.15
CA VAL A 161 -4.66 0.09 6.60
C VAL A 161 -6.05 0.58 6.23
N PHE A 162 -6.51 0.24 5.02
CA PHE A 162 -7.78 0.69 4.48
C PHE A 162 -8.45 -0.37 3.62
N ASP A 163 -9.77 -0.22 3.40
CA ASP A 163 -10.52 -1.10 2.49
C ASP A 163 -9.97 -0.97 1.06
N SER A 164 -9.64 -2.10 0.44
CA SER A 164 -9.11 -2.14 -0.93
C SER A 164 -10.05 -1.57 -2.01
N LYS A 165 -11.31 -1.30 -1.66
CA LYS A 165 -12.28 -0.64 -2.55
C LYS A 165 -12.14 0.87 -2.60
N LEU A 166 -11.42 1.48 -1.66
CA LEU A 166 -11.25 2.92 -1.62
C LEU A 166 -10.35 3.38 -2.77
N PRO A 167 -10.79 4.36 -3.56
CA PRO A 167 -9.95 5.01 -4.55
C PRO A 167 -8.77 5.71 -3.84
N HIS A 168 -7.60 5.52 -4.38
CA HIS A 168 -6.39 6.15 -3.83
C HIS A 168 -5.36 6.40 -4.93
N LYS A 169 -4.41 7.30 -4.64
CA LYS A 169 -3.29 7.62 -5.52
C LYS A 169 -2.06 8.01 -4.72
N VAL A 170 -0.90 7.96 -5.38
CA VAL A 170 0.34 8.60 -4.94
C VAL A 170 0.63 9.76 -5.88
N TRP A 171 0.73 10.97 -5.33
CA TRP A 171 1.10 12.15 -6.09
C TRP A 171 2.53 12.05 -6.61
N PRO A 172 2.88 12.77 -7.69
CA PRO A 172 4.25 12.78 -8.18
C PRO A 172 5.24 13.26 -7.12
N VAL A 173 6.36 12.56 -6.98
CA VAL A 173 7.50 13.03 -6.20
C VAL A 173 8.15 14.19 -6.95
N VAL A 174 8.33 15.32 -6.28
CA VAL A 174 8.89 16.55 -6.84
C VAL A 174 10.40 16.64 -6.60
N TRP A 175 10.84 16.16 -5.43
CA TRP A 175 12.23 16.15 -5.01
C TRP A 175 12.51 14.98 -4.08
N GLY A 176 13.75 14.48 -4.11
CA GLY A 176 14.17 13.36 -3.25
C GLY A 176 13.62 12.02 -3.73
N GLN A 177 13.52 11.06 -2.80
CA GLN A 177 13.05 9.71 -3.08
C GLN A 177 12.11 9.25 -1.96
N ARG A 178 10.94 8.73 -2.33
CA ARG A 178 9.98 8.18 -1.38
C ARG A 178 9.98 6.66 -1.41
N ILE A 179 10.17 6.02 -0.26
CA ILE A 179 10.06 4.57 -0.09
C ILE A 179 8.88 4.25 0.81
N SER A 180 8.09 3.28 0.43
CA SER A 180 7.01 2.73 1.27
C SER A 180 6.88 1.22 1.07
N LEU A 181 6.48 0.49 2.12
CA LEU A 181 5.98 -0.86 1.96
C LEU A 181 4.48 -0.77 1.67
N VAL A 182 4.03 -1.32 0.56
CA VAL A 182 2.62 -1.54 0.29
C VAL A 182 2.28 -3.02 0.42
N GLY A 183 1.05 -3.33 0.83
CA GLY A 183 0.66 -4.70 1.03
C GLY A 183 -0.84 -4.92 0.88
N TRP A 184 -1.21 -6.17 0.66
CA TRP A 184 -2.61 -6.56 0.50
C TRP A 184 -2.90 -7.85 1.27
N ALA A 185 -4.04 -7.83 1.96
CA ALA A 185 -4.61 -9.02 2.60
C ALA A 185 -5.81 -9.51 1.79
N ASN A 186 -5.80 -10.79 1.44
CA ASN A 186 -6.77 -11.41 0.55
C ASN A 186 -7.82 -12.22 1.30
N GLY A 187 -9.04 -12.22 0.76
CA GLY A 187 -10.16 -13.04 1.23
C GLY A 187 -11.04 -13.52 0.07
N PRO A 188 -12.08 -14.32 0.35
CA PRO A 188 -13.00 -14.81 -0.67
C PRO A 188 -13.64 -13.66 -1.45
N ARG A 189 -13.85 -13.85 -2.76
CA ARG A 189 -14.69 -12.93 -3.53
C ARG A 189 -16.08 -12.89 -2.91
N LEU A 190 -16.70 -11.70 -2.88
CA LEU A 190 -18.12 -11.58 -2.58
C LEU A 190 -18.89 -12.34 -3.67
N ARG A 191 -19.83 -13.17 -3.25
CA ARG A 191 -20.77 -13.86 -4.14
C ARG A 191 -22.00 -13.03 -4.34
#